data_c904af2d866e2f809859b796767997c0
#
_entry.id   c904af2d866e2f809859b796767997c0
#
_cell.length_a   1.000
_cell.length_b   1.000
_cell.length_c   1.000
_cell.angle_alpha   90.00
_cell.angle_beta   90.00
_cell.angle_gamma   90.00
#
_symmetry.space_group_name_H-M   'P 1'
#
loop_
_entity.id
_entity.type
_entity.pdbx_description
1 polymer ?
#
loop_
_entity_poly.entity_id
_entity_poly.type
_entity_poly.pdbx_seq_one_letter_code
_entity_poly.pdbx_strand_id
1 'polypeptide(L)'
;IVFLQADAWLRRGDTAHKQGEFYILTLSTLLGMYLMVGAGNFLLFFIGLELASVPMACLVAFDKYKRYSAEAGAKYILCALFSSGLMLYGISFLYGTTGTLYFDDMAARITGSPLQIMAMVFFFAGLGFKISLVPFHLWTADTYQGAPTTVTSYLSVVSKGSAAFVLMTVLMKVFGPMVGQWQTLLYAVTMLSITVANLFAIRQKDLKRFMAFSSISQAGYIMLAVIGGSAIGMTSLVFYVLVYMAANLAVFGVLSAVEQETAICSPPAVFAAARASAPPSTAVSTNCTAVTKGYC
;
A
#
# COMPACT_ATOMS: atom_id res chain seq x y z
N ILE A 1 -11.37 -4.38 -11.70
CA ILE A 1 -11.32 -2.91 -11.80
C ILE A 1 -9.90 -2.43 -12.08
N VAL A 2 -8.88 -2.77 -11.26
CA VAL A 2 -7.48 -2.32 -11.47
C VAL A 2 -6.96 -2.68 -12.86
N PHE A 3 -7.21 -3.88 -13.36
CA PHE A 3 -6.82 -4.28 -14.72
C PHE A 3 -7.51 -3.46 -15.80
N LEU A 4 -8.78 -3.09 -15.61
CA LEU A 4 -9.48 -2.19 -16.52
C LEU A 4 -8.88 -0.78 -16.51
N GLN A 5 -8.50 -0.27 -15.34
CA GLN A 5 -7.80 1.02 -15.21
C GLN A 5 -6.40 0.98 -15.84
N ALA A 6 -5.73 -0.18 -15.80
CA ALA A 6 -4.40 -0.36 -16.36
C ALA A 6 -4.39 -0.45 -17.89
N ASP A 7 -5.45 -0.98 -18.50
CA ASP A 7 -5.49 -1.32 -19.94
C ASP A 7 -5.12 -0.11 -20.83
N ALA A 8 -5.75 1.03 -20.62
CA ALA A 8 -5.49 2.22 -21.42
C ALA A 8 -4.06 2.80 -21.20
N TRP A 9 -3.49 2.66 -20.00
CA TRP A 9 -2.12 3.06 -19.73
C TRP A 9 -1.10 2.06 -20.31
N LEU A 10 -1.37 0.76 -20.23
CA LEU A 10 -0.51 -0.28 -20.77
C LEU A 10 -0.45 -0.32 -22.31
N ARG A 11 -1.47 0.21 -23.00
CA ARG A 11 -1.47 0.32 -24.48
C ARG A 11 -0.62 1.45 -25.02
N ARG A 12 -0.01 2.28 -24.17
CA ARG A 12 0.90 3.36 -24.64
C ARG A 12 2.19 2.76 -25.21
N GLY A 13 2.81 3.45 -26.16
CA GLY A 13 3.94 2.93 -26.93
C GLY A 13 5.16 2.56 -26.10
N ASP A 14 5.38 3.19 -24.94
CA ASP A 14 6.49 2.94 -24.02
C ASP A 14 6.22 1.77 -23.06
N THR A 15 4.96 1.38 -22.83
CA THR A 15 4.57 0.30 -21.92
C THR A 15 3.92 -0.90 -22.62
N ALA A 16 3.55 -0.79 -23.90
CA ALA A 16 2.82 -1.82 -24.64
C ALA A 16 3.53 -3.19 -24.66
N HIS A 17 4.86 -3.20 -24.76
CA HIS A 17 5.65 -4.43 -24.77
C HIS A 17 5.83 -5.08 -23.38
N LYS A 18 5.41 -4.43 -22.29
CA LYS A 18 5.55 -4.92 -20.90
C LYS A 18 4.24 -5.37 -20.26
N GLN A 19 3.16 -5.48 -21.05
CA GLN A 19 1.84 -5.85 -20.51
C GLN A 19 1.88 -7.19 -19.76
N GLY A 20 2.55 -8.20 -20.33
CA GLY A 20 2.69 -9.52 -19.69
C GLY A 20 3.40 -9.45 -18.34
N GLU A 21 4.47 -8.65 -18.24
CA GLU A 21 5.22 -8.45 -16.99
C GLU A 21 4.33 -7.83 -15.91
N PHE A 22 3.52 -6.83 -16.27
CA PHE A 22 2.60 -6.19 -15.33
C PHE A 22 1.58 -7.17 -14.74
N TYR A 23 0.96 -8.00 -15.59
CA TYR A 23 -0.03 -8.99 -15.13
C TYR A 23 0.61 -10.07 -14.27
N ILE A 24 1.77 -10.60 -14.67
CA ILE A 24 2.51 -11.60 -13.88
C ILE A 24 2.87 -11.07 -12.51
N LEU A 25 3.45 -9.86 -12.43
CA LEU A 25 3.82 -9.24 -11.16
C LEU A 25 2.60 -8.99 -10.27
N THR A 26 1.49 -8.48 -10.84
CA THR A 26 0.26 -8.23 -10.08
C THR A 26 -0.35 -9.52 -9.55
N LEU A 27 -0.41 -10.58 -10.37
CA LEU A 27 -0.92 -11.88 -9.92
C LEU A 27 -0.01 -12.54 -8.88
N SER A 28 1.31 -12.39 -9.00
CA SER A 28 2.27 -12.87 -8.00
C SER A 28 2.07 -12.18 -6.65
N THR A 29 1.86 -10.84 -6.63
CA THR A 29 1.55 -10.12 -5.38
C THR A 29 0.22 -10.58 -4.79
N LEU A 30 -0.80 -10.80 -5.62
CA LEU A 30 -2.11 -11.28 -5.18
C LEU A 30 -2.01 -12.68 -4.57
N LEU A 31 -1.25 -13.58 -5.21
CA LEU A 31 -0.98 -14.90 -4.66
C LEU A 31 -0.30 -14.81 -3.29
N GLY A 32 0.71 -13.93 -3.15
CA GLY A 32 1.35 -13.67 -1.86
C GLY A 32 0.37 -13.23 -0.78
N MET A 33 -0.58 -12.34 -1.12
CA MET A 33 -1.62 -11.89 -0.20
C MET A 33 -2.58 -13.01 0.20
N TYR A 34 -2.97 -13.90 -0.72
CA TYR A 34 -3.79 -15.06 -0.40
C TYR A 34 -3.06 -16.04 0.54
N LEU A 35 -1.77 -16.32 0.29
CA LEU A 35 -0.96 -17.16 1.17
C LEU A 35 -0.84 -16.54 2.56
N MET A 36 -0.65 -15.22 2.64
CA MET A 36 -0.52 -14.50 3.90
C MET A 36 -1.83 -14.54 4.71
N VAL A 37 -2.98 -14.31 4.06
CA VAL A 37 -4.30 -14.31 4.73
C VAL A 37 -4.73 -15.72 5.14
N GLY A 38 -4.43 -16.73 4.31
CA GLY A 38 -4.75 -18.14 4.57
C GLY A 38 -3.75 -18.86 5.47
N ALA A 39 -2.71 -18.17 5.95
CA ALA A 39 -1.66 -18.83 6.74
C ALA A 39 -2.17 -19.33 8.11
N GLY A 40 -1.84 -20.57 8.42
CA GLY A 40 -2.03 -21.17 9.75
C GLY A 40 -0.73 -21.22 10.57
N ASN A 41 0.39 -20.77 10.00
CA ASN A 41 1.69 -20.71 10.67
C ASN A 41 2.50 -19.49 10.21
N PHE A 42 3.47 -19.08 11.01
CA PHE A 42 4.30 -17.90 10.73
C PHE A 42 5.25 -18.07 9.54
N LEU A 43 5.63 -19.29 9.18
CA LEU A 43 6.49 -19.53 8.03
C LEU A 43 5.74 -19.23 6.72
N LEU A 44 4.55 -19.81 6.54
CA LEU A 44 3.71 -19.55 5.36
C LEU A 44 3.29 -18.09 5.30
N PHE A 45 2.97 -17.49 6.45
CA PHE A 45 2.65 -16.08 6.56
C PHE A 45 3.81 -15.20 6.06
N PHE A 46 5.04 -15.47 6.50
CA PHE A 46 6.22 -14.71 6.09
C PHE A 46 6.53 -14.86 4.59
N ILE A 47 6.47 -16.09 4.06
CA ILE A 47 6.63 -16.35 2.62
C ILE A 47 5.57 -15.57 1.82
N GLY A 48 4.32 -15.60 2.24
CA GLY A 48 3.24 -14.84 1.61
C GLY A 48 3.48 -13.34 1.63
N LEU A 49 3.99 -12.81 2.74
CA LEU A 49 4.30 -11.39 2.89
C LEU A 49 5.44 -10.95 1.94
N GLU A 50 6.51 -11.73 1.84
CA GLU A 50 7.61 -11.44 0.92
C GLU A 50 7.18 -11.56 -0.55
N LEU A 51 6.41 -12.60 -0.89
CA LEU A 51 5.84 -12.75 -2.23
C LEU A 51 4.87 -11.61 -2.59
N ALA A 52 4.19 -11.02 -1.60
CA ALA A 52 3.36 -9.84 -1.81
C ALA A 52 4.16 -8.52 -1.89
N SER A 53 5.39 -8.49 -1.37
CA SER A 53 6.16 -7.24 -1.21
C SER A 53 7.19 -7.03 -2.31
N VAL A 54 7.95 -8.08 -2.67
CA VAL A 54 9.03 -7.96 -3.67
C VAL A 54 8.51 -7.64 -5.08
N PRO A 55 7.52 -8.37 -5.63
CA PRO A 55 6.96 -8.01 -6.93
C PRO A 55 6.23 -6.65 -6.90
N MET A 56 5.68 -6.25 -5.75
CA MET A 56 5.08 -4.92 -5.60
C MET A 56 6.11 -3.80 -5.77
N ALA A 57 7.34 -3.98 -5.28
CA ALA A 57 8.41 -3.02 -5.52
C ALA A 57 8.72 -2.83 -7.01
N CYS A 58 8.70 -3.94 -7.78
CA CYS A 58 8.85 -3.91 -9.23
C CYS A 58 7.68 -3.17 -9.90
N LEU A 59 6.45 -3.37 -9.44
CA LEU A 59 5.28 -2.64 -9.91
C LEU A 59 5.36 -1.14 -9.62
N VAL A 60 5.82 -0.74 -8.44
CA VAL A 60 6.03 0.67 -8.07
C VAL A 60 7.06 1.32 -8.98
N ALA A 61 8.14 0.61 -9.31
CA ALA A 61 9.20 1.06 -10.21
C ALA A 61 8.93 0.73 -11.69
N PHE A 62 7.68 0.40 -12.08
CA PHE A 62 7.39 -0.12 -13.43
C PHE A 62 7.80 0.84 -14.55
N ASP A 63 7.59 2.15 -14.35
CA ASP A 63 8.07 3.20 -15.24
C ASP A 63 9.53 3.56 -14.95
N LYS A 64 10.43 2.59 -14.98
CA LYS A 64 11.84 2.71 -14.55
C LYS A 64 12.64 3.84 -15.21
N TYR A 65 12.21 4.33 -16.36
CA TYR A 65 12.84 5.45 -17.04
C TYR A 65 12.47 6.81 -16.43
N LYS A 66 11.39 6.87 -15.65
CA LYS A 66 11.02 8.05 -14.88
C LYS A 66 11.75 8.02 -13.53
N ARG A 67 12.60 9.01 -13.29
CA ARG A 67 13.39 9.09 -12.06
C ARG A 67 12.55 8.94 -10.80
N TYR A 68 11.38 9.56 -10.75
CA TYR A 68 10.47 9.48 -9.61
C TYR A 68 9.94 8.06 -9.34
N SER A 69 9.65 7.27 -10.39
CA SER A 69 9.18 5.89 -10.25
C SER A 69 10.31 4.98 -9.74
N ALA A 70 11.51 5.13 -10.26
CA ALA A 70 12.68 4.37 -9.79
C ALA A 70 13.02 4.69 -8.33
N GLU A 71 12.99 5.96 -7.94
CA GLU A 71 13.20 6.41 -6.56
C GLU A 71 12.11 5.87 -5.61
N ALA A 72 10.84 5.93 -6.01
CA ALA A 72 9.72 5.39 -5.24
C ALA A 72 9.86 3.88 -5.00
N GLY A 73 10.24 3.12 -6.04
CA GLY A 73 10.50 1.69 -5.91
C GLY A 73 11.65 1.36 -4.99
N ALA A 74 12.77 2.10 -5.08
CA ALA A 74 13.91 1.94 -4.19
C ALA A 74 13.54 2.23 -2.73
N LYS A 75 12.83 3.32 -2.45
CA LYS A 75 12.36 3.66 -1.10
C LYS A 75 11.40 2.59 -0.56
N TYR A 76 10.48 2.12 -1.40
CA TYR A 76 9.54 1.07 -1.00
C TYR A 76 10.26 -0.21 -0.61
N ILE A 77 11.16 -0.74 -1.47
CA ILE A 77 11.81 -2.03 -1.20
C ILE A 77 12.75 -1.96 0.01
N LEU A 78 13.53 -0.87 0.17
CA LEU A 78 14.41 -0.71 1.33
C LEU A 78 13.62 -0.70 2.64
N CYS A 79 12.53 0.07 2.70
CA CYS A 79 11.67 0.11 3.89
C CYS A 79 10.95 -1.23 4.11
N ALA A 80 10.52 -1.92 3.04
CA ALA A 80 9.88 -3.22 3.14
C ALA A 80 10.83 -4.28 3.71
N LEU A 81 12.06 -4.37 3.20
CA LEU A 81 13.07 -5.32 3.67
C LEU A 81 13.47 -5.07 5.13
N PHE A 82 13.64 -3.81 5.52
CA PHE A 82 13.91 -3.47 6.91
C PHE A 82 12.77 -3.90 7.84
N SER A 83 11.54 -3.64 7.43
CA SER A 83 10.33 -3.94 8.19
C SER A 83 10.10 -5.45 8.31
N SER A 84 10.29 -6.20 7.21
CA SER A 84 10.16 -7.66 7.22
C SER A 84 11.26 -8.32 8.06
N GLY A 85 12.47 -7.76 8.04
CA GLY A 85 13.57 -8.19 8.92
C GLY A 85 13.23 -8.03 10.42
N LEU A 86 12.67 -6.88 10.82
CA LEU A 86 12.20 -6.66 12.19
C LEU A 86 11.10 -7.66 12.57
N MET A 87 10.15 -7.90 11.67
CA MET A 87 9.08 -8.85 11.92
C MET A 87 9.60 -10.28 12.05
N LEU A 88 10.53 -10.70 11.18
CA LEU A 88 11.16 -12.02 11.27
C LEU A 88 11.92 -12.19 12.59
N TYR A 89 12.57 -11.14 13.06
CA TYR A 89 13.22 -11.13 14.36
C TYR A 89 12.22 -11.32 15.51
N GLY A 90 11.06 -10.64 15.43
CA GLY A 90 9.95 -10.86 16.38
C GLY A 90 9.42 -12.30 16.35
N ILE A 91 9.22 -12.87 15.16
CA ILE A 91 8.80 -14.29 14.99
C ILE A 91 9.84 -15.23 15.59
N SER A 92 11.13 -14.95 15.45
CA SER A 92 12.21 -15.73 16.03
C SER A 92 12.13 -15.76 17.57
N PHE A 93 11.84 -14.64 18.22
CA PHE A 93 11.63 -14.61 19.68
C PHE A 93 10.38 -15.39 20.11
N LEU A 94 9.28 -15.29 19.32
CA LEU A 94 8.09 -16.11 19.59
C LEU A 94 8.43 -17.59 19.50
N TYR A 95 9.13 -18.00 18.46
CA TYR A 95 9.57 -19.39 18.32
C TYR A 95 10.49 -19.84 19.46
N GLY A 96 11.46 -19.00 19.85
CA GLY A 96 12.37 -19.28 20.96
C GLY A 96 11.66 -19.49 22.31
N THR A 97 10.51 -18.83 22.54
CA THR A 97 9.74 -18.95 23.78
C THR A 97 8.65 -20.02 23.74
N THR A 98 8.12 -20.34 22.56
CA THR A 98 6.99 -21.27 22.41
C THR A 98 7.38 -22.63 21.80
N GLY A 99 8.50 -22.68 21.06
CA GLY A 99 8.98 -23.89 20.37
C GLY A 99 8.11 -24.32 19.18
N THR A 100 7.19 -23.47 18.70
CA THR A 100 6.30 -23.77 17.57
C THR A 100 6.09 -22.53 16.71
N LEU A 101 5.75 -22.74 15.42
CA LEU A 101 5.36 -21.68 14.49
C LEU A 101 3.86 -21.71 14.14
N TYR A 102 3.14 -22.75 14.57
CA TYR A 102 1.70 -22.86 14.31
C TYR A 102 0.91 -21.93 15.23
N PHE A 103 -0.09 -21.25 14.70
CA PHE A 103 -0.84 -20.22 15.40
C PHE A 103 -1.60 -20.78 16.62
N ASP A 104 -2.28 -21.90 16.43
CA ASP A 104 -3.12 -22.50 17.47
C ASP A 104 -2.25 -23.04 18.64
N ASP A 105 -1.14 -23.69 18.34
CA ASP A 105 -0.20 -24.21 19.36
C ASP A 105 0.50 -23.07 20.11
N MET A 106 0.83 -21.99 19.40
CA MET A 106 1.50 -20.82 19.96
C MET A 106 0.59 -20.09 20.94
N ALA A 107 -0.68 -19.91 20.60
CA ALA A 107 -1.67 -19.28 21.47
C ALA A 107 -1.78 -19.96 22.85
N ALA A 108 -1.68 -21.30 22.89
CA ALA A 108 -1.70 -22.07 24.13
C ALA A 108 -0.44 -21.90 24.99
N ARG A 109 0.68 -21.44 24.39
CA ARG A 109 1.99 -21.31 25.06
C ARG A 109 2.38 -19.86 25.36
N ILE A 110 1.59 -18.89 24.94
CA ILE A 110 1.82 -17.47 25.24
C ILE A 110 1.42 -17.20 26.69
N THR A 111 2.40 -16.74 27.48
CA THR A 111 2.26 -16.42 28.91
C THR A 111 2.35 -14.92 29.20
N GLY A 112 2.63 -14.08 28.18
CA GLY A 112 2.83 -12.64 28.37
C GLY A 112 4.21 -12.27 28.94
N SER A 113 5.22 -13.12 28.76
CA SER A 113 6.59 -12.82 29.22
C SER A 113 7.15 -11.56 28.54
N PRO A 114 8.11 -10.84 29.17
CA PRO A 114 8.71 -9.64 28.57
C PRO A 114 9.29 -9.87 27.18
N LEU A 115 9.85 -11.07 26.94
CA LEU A 115 10.39 -11.43 25.63
C LEU A 115 9.28 -11.61 24.58
N GLN A 116 8.12 -12.16 24.97
CA GLN A 116 6.95 -12.27 24.08
C GLN A 116 6.31 -10.91 23.80
N ILE A 117 6.31 -9.99 24.77
CA ILE A 117 5.85 -8.60 24.55
C ILE A 117 6.77 -7.89 23.54
N MET A 118 8.08 -8.04 23.70
CA MET A 118 9.06 -7.48 22.74
C MET A 118 8.88 -8.09 21.34
N ALA A 119 8.68 -9.39 21.25
CA ALA A 119 8.40 -10.09 20.00
C ALA A 119 7.13 -9.55 19.31
N MET A 120 6.08 -9.31 20.07
CA MET A 120 4.84 -8.71 19.60
C MET A 120 5.08 -7.30 19.03
N VAL A 121 5.87 -6.46 19.70
CA VAL A 121 6.20 -5.10 19.22
C VAL A 121 6.96 -5.16 17.90
N PHE A 122 7.94 -6.05 17.74
CA PHE A 122 8.67 -6.23 16.49
C PHE A 122 7.76 -6.75 15.37
N PHE A 123 6.86 -7.66 15.67
CA PHE A 123 5.87 -8.15 14.73
C PHE A 123 4.94 -7.02 14.25
N PHE A 124 4.48 -6.18 15.17
CA PHE A 124 3.70 -4.98 14.84
C PHE A 124 4.46 -3.97 14.01
N ALA A 125 5.75 -3.79 14.24
CA ALA A 125 6.56 -2.90 13.42
C ALA A 125 6.55 -3.34 11.95
N GLY A 126 6.64 -4.65 11.69
CA GLY A 126 6.57 -5.20 10.33
C GLY A 126 5.21 -5.02 9.66
N LEU A 127 4.13 -5.38 10.32
CA LEU A 127 2.78 -5.18 9.78
C LEU A 127 2.37 -3.69 9.74
N GLY A 128 2.84 -2.89 10.69
CA GLY A 128 2.62 -1.46 10.72
C GLY A 128 3.15 -0.75 9.47
N PHE A 129 4.30 -1.19 8.96
CA PHE A 129 4.79 -0.77 7.64
C PHE A 129 3.79 -1.11 6.54
N LYS A 130 3.32 -2.36 6.46
CA LYS A 130 2.42 -2.83 5.38
C LYS A 130 1.09 -2.08 5.36
N ILE A 131 0.56 -1.75 6.54
CA ILE A 131 -0.68 -0.99 6.72
C ILE A 131 -0.43 0.53 6.60
N SER A 132 0.83 0.98 6.71
CA SER A 132 1.26 2.38 6.75
C SER A 132 0.85 3.12 8.03
N LEU A 133 0.96 2.46 9.19
CA LEU A 133 0.70 3.10 10.48
C LEU A 133 1.90 3.96 10.93
N VAL A 134 1.64 5.04 11.64
CA VAL A 134 2.69 5.87 12.25
C VAL A 134 3.37 5.05 13.37
N PRO A 135 4.72 4.98 13.45
CA PRO A 135 5.72 5.75 12.72
C PRO A 135 6.17 5.15 11.36
N PHE A 136 5.69 4.00 10.96
CA PHE A 136 6.15 3.24 9.79
C PHE A 136 5.56 3.72 8.45
N HIS A 137 4.99 4.92 8.38
CA HIS A 137 4.22 5.46 7.25
C HIS A 137 5.06 6.24 6.21
N LEU A 138 6.32 6.56 6.50
CA LEU A 138 7.13 7.52 5.72
C LEU A 138 7.30 7.16 4.24
N TRP A 139 7.28 5.90 3.91
CA TRP A 139 7.39 5.41 2.52
C TRP A 139 6.16 5.72 1.67
N THR A 140 4.97 5.85 2.29
CA THR A 140 3.67 5.84 1.60
C THR A 140 3.49 7.04 0.67
N ALA A 141 3.83 8.25 1.13
CA ALA A 141 3.64 9.46 0.36
C ALA A 141 4.52 9.48 -0.91
N ASP A 142 5.78 9.12 -0.78
CA ASP A 142 6.75 9.10 -1.89
C ASP A 142 6.43 7.97 -2.88
N THR A 143 6.02 6.80 -2.37
CA THR A 143 5.61 5.66 -3.20
C THR A 143 4.34 5.96 -4.00
N TYR A 144 3.32 6.56 -3.38
CA TYR A 144 2.08 6.91 -4.08
C TYR A 144 2.30 7.97 -5.16
N GLN A 145 3.17 8.94 -4.90
CA GLN A 145 3.50 9.98 -5.86
C GLN A 145 4.28 9.43 -7.07
N GLY A 146 5.26 8.57 -6.83
CA GLY A 146 6.16 8.08 -7.87
C GLY A 146 5.65 6.88 -8.65
N ALA A 147 4.77 6.05 -8.07
CA ALA A 147 4.21 4.89 -8.75
C ALA A 147 3.20 5.27 -9.83
N PRO A 148 3.03 4.43 -10.87
CA PRO A 148 1.92 4.55 -11.80
C PRO A 148 0.57 4.55 -11.06
N THR A 149 -0.41 5.36 -11.50
CA THR A 149 -1.68 5.57 -10.78
C THR A 149 -2.46 4.28 -10.56
N THR A 150 -2.45 3.38 -11.53
CA THR A 150 -3.06 2.05 -11.42
C THR A 150 -2.39 1.17 -10.36
N VAL A 151 -1.05 1.23 -10.25
CA VAL A 151 -0.30 0.52 -9.20
C VAL A 151 -0.60 1.13 -7.83
N THR A 152 -0.69 2.46 -7.73
CA THR A 152 -1.06 3.15 -6.49
C THR A 152 -2.47 2.74 -6.04
N SER A 153 -3.43 2.65 -6.97
CA SER A 153 -4.78 2.14 -6.71
C SER A 153 -4.75 0.74 -6.10
N TYR A 154 -4.02 -0.17 -6.73
CA TYR A 154 -3.87 -1.56 -6.25
C TYR A 154 -3.22 -1.62 -4.86
N LEU A 155 -2.13 -0.89 -4.67
CA LEU A 155 -1.38 -0.84 -3.40
C LEU A 155 -2.22 -0.26 -2.26
N SER A 156 -3.00 0.79 -2.53
CA SER A 156 -3.81 1.47 -1.49
C SER A 156 -4.94 0.59 -0.98
N VAL A 157 -5.51 -0.24 -1.84
CA VAL A 157 -6.73 -1.00 -1.57
C VAL A 157 -6.42 -2.44 -1.17
N VAL A 158 -5.81 -3.21 -2.09
CA VAL A 158 -5.67 -4.66 -1.91
C VAL A 158 -4.61 -4.98 -0.88
N SER A 159 -3.45 -4.33 -0.96
CA SER A 159 -2.34 -4.60 -0.04
C SER A 159 -2.67 -4.21 1.41
N LYS A 160 -3.29 -3.05 1.62
CA LYS A 160 -3.67 -2.59 2.98
C LYS A 160 -4.83 -3.40 3.55
N GLY A 161 -5.83 -3.70 2.74
CA GLY A 161 -6.96 -4.51 3.16
C GLY A 161 -6.52 -5.90 3.62
N SER A 162 -5.71 -6.59 2.83
CA SER A 162 -5.18 -7.90 3.20
C SER A 162 -4.35 -7.86 4.48
N ALA A 163 -3.49 -6.85 4.65
CA ALA A 163 -2.69 -6.69 5.85
C ALA A 163 -3.53 -6.41 7.11
N ALA A 164 -4.62 -5.65 6.99
CA ALA A 164 -5.54 -5.40 8.10
C ALA A 164 -6.27 -6.67 8.54
N PHE A 165 -6.75 -7.50 7.60
CA PHE A 165 -7.36 -8.79 7.92
C PHE A 165 -6.39 -9.75 8.60
N VAL A 166 -5.15 -9.81 8.10
CA VAL A 166 -4.11 -10.65 8.69
C VAL A 166 -3.75 -10.18 10.09
N LEU A 167 -3.61 -8.87 10.29
CA LEU A 167 -3.34 -8.32 11.62
C LEU A 167 -4.43 -8.74 12.60
N MET A 168 -5.71 -8.56 12.23
CA MET A 168 -6.82 -8.98 13.08
C MET A 168 -6.78 -10.48 13.38
N THR A 169 -6.53 -11.32 12.37
CA THR A 169 -6.45 -12.77 12.53
C THR A 169 -5.33 -13.18 13.48
N VAL A 170 -4.14 -12.63 13.33
CA VAL A 170 -2.99 -12.96 14.18
C VAL A 170 -3.20 -12.46 15.60
N LEU A 171 -3.76 -11.25 15.78
CA LEU A 171 -4.07 -10.72 17.11
C LEU A 171 -5.07 -11.58 17.86
N MET A 172 -6.13 -12.00 17.20
CA MET A 172 -7.18 -12.80 17.81
C MET A 172 -6.71 -14.25 18.05
N LYS A 173 -6.02 -14.86 17.09
CA LYS A 173 -5.60 -16.26 17.18
C LYS A 173 -4.35 -16.46 18.01
N VAL A 174 -3.31 -15.64 17.82
CA VAL A 174 -2.00 -15.83 18.47
C VAL A 174 -1.88 -15.00 19.73
N PHE A 175 -2.14 -13.69 19.65
CA PHE A 175 -1.97 -12.77 20.78
C PHE A 175 -3.23 -12.58 21.61
N GLY A 176 -4.23 -13.47 21.49
CA GLY A 176 -5.45 -13.45 22.30
C GLY A 176 -5.18 -13.37 23.81
N PRO A 177 -4.23 -14.14 24.38
CA PRO A 177 -3.89 -14.04 25.83
C PRO A 177 -3.29 -12.68 26.24
N MET A 178 -2.83 -11.86 25.30
CA MET A 178 -2.15 -10.58 25.54
C MET A 178 -3.00 -9.36 25.14
N VAL A 179 -4.32 -9.45 25.23
CA VAL A 179 -5.26 -8.40 24.78
C VAL A 179 -4.93 -7.03 25.36
N GLY A 180 -4.66 -6.91 26.64
CA GLY A 180 -4.38 -5.61 27.28
C GLY A 180 -3.14 -4.91 26.73
N GLN A 181 -2.09 -5.68 26.39
CA GLN A 181 -0.83 -5.16 25.89
C GLN A 181 -0.97 -4.64 24.45
N TRP A 182 -1.54 -5.46 23.56
CA TRP A 182 -1.65 -5.03 22.16
C TRP A 182 -2.74 -3.96 21.95
N GLN A 183 -3.82 -3.95 22.73
CA GLN A 183 -4.80 -2.86 22.68
C GLN A 183 -4.16 -1.52 23.07
N THR A 184 -3.39 -1.47 24.14
CA THR A 184 -2.69 -0.24 24.57
C THR A 184 -1.74 0.26 23.49
N LEU A 185 -0.96 -0.63 22.85
CA LEU A 185 -0.09 -0.29 21.73
C LEU A 185 -0.89 0.27 20.55
N LEU A 186 -1.98 -0.41 20.16
CA LEU A 186 -2.82 0.03 19.05
C LEU A 186 -3.52 1.35 19.31
N TYR A 187 -3.97 1.63 20.54
CA TYR A 187 -4.54 2.94 20.88
C TYR A 187 -3.53 4.07 20.60
N ALA A 188 -2.31 3.93 21.08
CA ALA A 188 -1.26 4.94 20.86
C ALA A 188 -0.96 5.13 19.38
N VAL A 189 -0.74 4.03 18.64
CA VAL A 189 -0.43 4.04 17.21
C VAL A 189 -1.59 4.62 16.38
N THR A 190 -2.83 4.29 16.72
CA THR A 190 -4.03 4.77 16.03
C THR A 190 -4.20 6.28 16.22
N MET A 191 -4.10 6.78 17.45
CA MET A 191 -4.19 8.21 17.74
C MET A 191 -3.12 9.01 16.99
N LEU A 192 -1.87 8.52 17.01
CA LEU A 192 -0.78 9.14 16.26
C LEU A 192 -1.02 9.10 14.75
N SER A 193 -1.49 7.97 14.22
CA SER A 193 -1.72 7.81 12.78
C SER A 193 -2.79 8.77 12.26
N ILE A 194 -3.93 8.88 12.94
CA ILE A 194 -5.01 9.78 12.53
C ILE A 194 -4.56 11.24 12.63
N THR A 195 -3.92 11.63 13.74
CA THR A 195 -3.51 13.01 13.97
C THR A 195 -2.43 13.45 12.98
N VAL A 196 -1.35 12.69 12.88
CA VAL A 196 -0.20 13.03 12.01
C VAL A 196 -0.62 13.04 10.55
N ALA A 197 -1.38 12.02 10.10
CA ALA A 197 -1.81 11.94 8.71
C ALA A 197 -2.69 13.13 8.30
N ASN A 198 -3.66 13.52 9.13
CA ASN A 198 -4.54 14.64 8.83
C ASN A 198 -3.78 15.98 8.81
N LEU A 199 -2.86 16.20 9.75
CA LEU A 199 -2.04 17.43 9.76
C LEU A 199 -1.15 17.54 8.51
N PHE A 200 -0.54 16.44 8.07
CA PHE A 200 0.27 16.44 6.86
C PHE A 200 -0.57 16.54 5.59
N ALA A 201 -1.78 15.95 5.56
CA ALA A 201 -2.69 16.01 4.41
C ALA A 201 -3.05 17.47 4.04
N ILE A 202 -3.35 18.32 5.02
CA ILE A 202 -3.75 19.72 4.81
C ILE A 202 -2.69 20.52 4.03
N ARG A 203 -1.44 20.18 4.16
CA ARG A 203 -0.33 20.92 3.53
C ARG A 203 0.07 20.38 2.15
N GLN A 204 -0.53 19.29 1.68
CA GLN A 204 -0.17 18.69 0.40
C GLN A 204 -0.77 19.49 -0.76
N LYS A 205 0.05 19.71 -1.79
CA LYS A 205 -0.35 20.32 -3.07
C LYS A 205 -0.52 19.28 -4.18
N ASP A 206 0.14 18.13 -4.03
CA ASP A 206 0.06 17.02 -4.97
C ASP A 206 -1.07 16.07 -4.54
N LEU A 207 -1.99 15.77 -5.47
CA LEU A 207 -3.18 14.97 -5.17
C LEU A 207 -2.84 13.52 -4.81
N LYS A 208 -1.82 12.93 -5.43
CA LYS A 208 -1.38 11.57 -5.07
C LYS A 208 -0.79 11.53 -3.65
N ARG A 209 -0.02 12.54 -3.25
CA ARG A 209 0.48 12.66 -1.87
C ARG A 209 -0.65 12.92 -0.88
N PHE A 210 -1.62 13.75 -1.24
CA PHE A 210 -2.82 13.95 -0.43
C PHE A 210 -3.55 12.63 -0.19
N MET A 211 -3.79 11.84 -1.25
CA MET A 211 -4.41 10.52 -1.15
C MET A 211 -3.58 9.53 -0.32
N ALA A 212 -2.25 9.65 -0.31
CA ALA A 212 -1.39 8.85 0.54
C ALA A 212 -1.63 9.14 2.03
N PHE A 213 -1.65 10.42 2.43
CA PHE A 213 -1.95 10.80 3.82
C PHE A 213 -3.39 10.48 4.22
N SER A 214 -4.36 10.69 3.32
CA SER A 214 -5.72 10.22 3.52
C SER A 214 -5.76 8.71 3.81
N SER A 215 -5.03 7.93 3.03
CA SER A 215 -4.93 6.47 3.20
C SER A 215 -4.27 6.06 4.53
N ILE A 216 -3.32 6.84 5.08
CA ILE A 216 -2.74 6.61 6.42
C ILE A 216 -3.77 6.90 7.51
N SER A 217 -4.54 7.98 7.38
CA SER A 217 -5.63 8.30 8.30
C SER A 217 -6.70 7.19 8.31
N GLN A 218 -7.08 6.70 7.12
CA GLN A 218 -8.05 5.61 6.98
C GLN A 218 -7.54 4.29 7.59
N ALA A 219 -6.22 4.02 7.48
CA ALA A 219 -5.61 2.89 8.17
C ALA A 219 -5.76 3.01 9.69
N GLY A 220 -5.64 4.22 10.25
CA GLY A 220 -5.94 4.49 11.65
C GLY A 220 -7.40 4.16 12.01
N TYR A 221 -8.38 4.54 11.19
CA TYR A 221 -9.79 4.19 11.42
C TYR A 221 -10.05 2.68 11.34
N ILE A 222 -9.40 1.97 10.44
CA ILE A 222 -9.45 0.50 10.37
C ILE A 222 -8.95 -0.12 11.68
N MET A 223 -7.93 0.45 12.31
CA MET A 223 -7.41 -0.06 13.58
C MET A 223 -8.40 0.07 14.73
N LEU A 224 -9.35 1.01 14.70
CA LEU A 224 -10.40 1.08 15.72
C LEU A 224 -11.28 -0.18 15.74
N ALA A 225 -11.58 -0.73 14.56
CA ALA A 225 -12.32 -2.00 14.45
C ALA A 225 -11.51 -3.17 15.00
N VAL A 226 -10.18 -3.17 14.78
CA VAL A 226 -9.26 -4.19 15.31
C VAL A 226 -9.18 -4.11 16.84
N ILE A 227 -9.09 -2.90 17.41
CA ILE A 227 -9.03 -2.67 18.87
C ILE A 227 -10.29 -3.21 19.56
N GLY A 228 -11.45 -3.16 18.91
CA GLY A 228 -12.70 -3.69 19.46
C GLY A 228 -12.65 -5.19 19.79
N GLY A 229 -11.76 -5.98 19.19
CA GLY A 229 -11.41 -7.35 19.57
C GLY A 229 -12.59 -8.33 19.67
N SER A 230 -13.72 -8.04 19.02
CA SER A 230 -14.95 -8.79 19.13
C SER A 230 -15.49 -9.22 17.76
N ALA A 231 -16.48 -10.09 17.74
CA ALA A 231 -17.19 -10.48 16.51
C ALA A 231 -17.79 -9.26 15.78
N ILE A 232 -18.28 -8.26 16.53
CA ILE A 232 -18.76 -7.00 15.99
C ILE A 232 -17.62 -6.19 15.37
N GLY A 233 -16.46 -6.16 16.01
CA GLY A 233 -15.24 -5.54 15.47
C GLY A 233 -14.81 -6.16 14.14
N MET A 234 -14.85 -7.49 14.03
CA MET A 234 -14.57 -8.21 12.79
C MET A 234 -15.54 -7.83 11.66
N THR A 235 -16.83 -7.80 11.94
CA THR A 235 -17.86 -7.39 10.97
C THR A 235 -17.65 -5.93 10.54
N SER A 236 -17.35 -5.04 11.48
CA SER A 236 -17.06 -3.63 11.22
C SER A 236 -15.81 -3.45 10.36
N LEU A 237 -14.76 -4.25 10.61
CA LEU A 237 -13.54 -4.27 9.79
C LEU A 237 -13.87 -4.63 8.33
N VAL A 238 -14.62 -5.72 8.10
CA VAL A 238 -14.99 -6.16 6.76
C VAL A 238 -15.80 -5.07 6.05
N PHE A 239 -16.81 -4.53 6.70
CA PHE A 239 -17.65 -3.48 6.13
C PHE A 239 -16.84 -2.23 5.77
N TYR A 240 -16.01 -1.76 6.71
CA TYR A 240 -15.18 -0.56 6.48
C TYR A 240 -14.19 -0.74 5.34
N VAL A 241 -13.51 -1.89 5.27
CA VAL A 241 -12.57 -2.20 4.19
C VAL A 241 -13.28 -2.24 2.84
N LEU A 242 -14.49 -2.82 2.74
CA LEU A 242 -15.27 -2.84 1.50
C LEU A 242 -15.63 -1.43 1.03
N VAL A 243 -16.12 -0.56 1.92
CA VAL A 243 -16.45 0.83 1.60
C VAL A 243 -15.19 1.60 1.19
N TYR A 244 -14.10 1.43 1.93
CA TYR A 244 -12.79 2.04 1.62
C TYR A 244 -12.27 1.60 0.25
N MET A 245 -12.40 0.32 -0.10
CA MET A 245 -12.05 -0.22 -1.41
C MET A 245 -12.83 0.47 -2.53
N ALA A 246 -14.15 0.54 -2.41
CA ALA A 246 -15.01 1.15 -3.42
C ALA A 246 -14.65 2.63 -3.63
N ALA A 247 -14.51 3.39 -2.54
CA ALA A 247 -14.18 4.81 -2.59
C ALA A 247 -12.81 5.08 -3.25
N ASN A 248 -11.76 4.34 -2.85
CA ASN A 248 -10.43 4.55 -3.41
C ASN A 248 -10.31 4.12 -4.87
N LEU A 249 -10.92 2.98 -5.24
CA LEU A 249 -10.96 2.56 -6.65
C LEU A 249 -11.66 3.59 -7.54
N ALA A 250 -12.72 4.25 -7.04
CA ALA A 250 -13.39 5.32 -7.76
C ALA A 250 -12.48 6.55 -7.91
N VAL A 251 -11.85 7.02 -6.84
CA VAL A 251 -10.96 8.19 -6.87
C VAL A 251 -9.76 7.95 -7.78
N PHE A 252 -9.06 6.82 -7.65
CA PHE A 252 -7.93 6.51 -8.52
C PHE A 252 -8.36 6.22 -9.96
N GLY A 253 -9.59 5.76 -10.18
CA GLY A 253 -10.18 5.63 -11.51
C GLY A 253 -10.31 6.98 -12.21
N VAL A 254 -10.86 7.97 -11.52
CA VAL A 254 -10.95 9.36 -12.03
C VAL A 254 -9.56 9.94 -12.27
N LEU A 255 -8.63 9.77 -11.33
CA LEU A 255 -7.25 10.24 -11.48
C LEU A 255 -6.57 9.63 -12.72
N SER A 256 -6.73 8.32 -12.92
CA SER A 256 -6.19 7.63 -14.09
C SER A 256 -6.78 8.16 -15.40
N ALA A 257 -8.09 8.45 -15.44
CA ALA A 257 -8.75 9.02 -16.61
C ALA A 257 -8.22 10.43 -16.93
N VAL A 258 -8.13 11.30 -15.93
CA VAL A 258 -7.58 12.67 -16.10
C VAL A 258 -6.11 12.64 -16.54
N GLU A 259 -5.29 11.78 -15.98
CA GLU A 259 -3.89 11.62 -16.43
C GLU A 259 -3.79 11.13 -17.88
N GLN A 260 -4.73 10.31 -18.33
CA GLN A 260 -4.78 9.85 -19.72
C GLN A 260 -5.17 10.98 -20.68
N GLU A 261 -6.17 11.77 -20.33
CA GLU A 261 -6.59 12.93 -21.15
C GLU A 261 -5.49 13.99 -21.23
N THR A 262 -4.85 14.32 -20.12
CA THR A 262 -3.75 15.30 -20.10
C THR A 262 -2.54 14.82 -20.90
N ALA A 263 -2.24 13.52 -20.88
CA ALA A 263 -1.15 12.94 -21.67
C ALA A 263 -1.46 12.95 -23.19
N ILE A 264 -2.72 12.85 -23.59
CA ILE A 264 -3.16 12.96 -24.99
C ILE A 264 -3.05 14.43 -25.46
N CYS A 265 -3.37 15.40 -24.59
CA CYS A 265 -3.27 16.83 -24.89
C CYS A 265 -1.82 17.37 -24.88
N SER A 266 -0.88 16.66 -24.26
CA SER A 266 0.54 17.03 -24.23
C SER A 266 1.28 16.22 -25.28
N PRO A 267 1.64 16.79 -26.45
CA PRO A 267 2.39 16.07 -27.46
C PRO A 267 3.74 15.61 -26.89
N PRO A 268 4.22 14.39 -27.21
CA PRO A 268 5.51 13.89 -26.75
C PRO A 268 6.62 14.86 -27.15
N ALA A 269 7.65 14.99 -26.31
CA ALA A 269 8.75 15.96 -26.46
C ALA A 269 9.42 15.93 -27.86
N VAL A 270 9.31 14.82 -28.58
CA VAL A 270 9.76 14.67 -29.98
C VAL A 270 9.02 15.64 -30.91
N PHE A 271 7.73 15.88 -30.69
CA PHE A 271 6.94 16.85 -31.46
C PHE A 271 7.21 18.31 -31.05
N ALA A 272 7.61 18.55 -29.80
CA ALA A 272 8.05 19.88 -29.36
C ALA A 272 9.37 20.27 -30.02
N ALA A 273 10.31 19.34 -30.14
CA ALA A 273 11.58 19.56 -30.86
C ALA A 273 11.37 19.75 -32.37
N ALA A 274 10.46 19.00 -33.00
CA ALA A 274 10.09 19.16 -34.40
C ALA A 274 9.37 20.50 -34.68
N ARG A 275 8.57 21.01 -33.70
CA ARG A 275 7.95 22.35 -33.79
C ARG A 275 8.95 23.48 -33.65
N ALA A 276 9.99 23.30 -32.84
CA ALA A 276 11.06 24.30 -32.70
C ALA A 276 11.93 24.44 -33.95
N SER A 277 11.96 23.43 -34.81
CA SER A 277 12.67 23.42 -36.09
C SER A 277 11.84 23.73 -37.32
N ALA A 278 10.51 23.94 -37.19
CA ALA A 278 9.62 24.27 -38.31
C ALA A 278 9.50 25.78 -38.50
N PRO A 279 9.47 26.28 -39.76
CA PRO A 279 9.30 27.70 -40.07
C PRO A 279 7.89 28.19 -39.66
N PRO A 280 7.72 29.50 -39.32
CA PRO A 280 6.54 30.01 -38.59
C PRO A 280 5.21 30.09 -39.40
N SER A 281 5.09 29.45 -40.56
CA SER A 281 3.94 29.62 -41.47
C SER A 281 2.88 28.52 -41.40
N THR A 282 2.96 27.52 -40.54
CA THR A 282 1.93 26.45 -40.44
C THR A 282 1.40 26.29 -39.01
N ALA A 283 0.77 27.33 -38.46
CA ALA A 283 0.00 27.24 -37.24
C ALA A 283 -1.40 26.69 -37.54
N VAL A 284 -1.57 25.37 -37.44
CA VAL A 284 -2.90 24.77 -37.33
C VAL A 284 -3.38 25.02 -35.91
N SER A 285 -4.37 25.90 -35.75
CA SER A 285 -5.05 26.17 -34.49
C SER A 285 -5.86 24.95 -34.07
N THR A 286 -5.31 24.10 -33.22
CA THR A 286 -6.09 23.14 -32.47
C THR A 286 -6.60 23.81 -31.18
N ASN A 287 -7.92 24.03 -31.12
CA ASN A 287 -8.63 24.56 -29.96
C ASN A 287 -8.49 23.60 -28.74
N CYS A 288 -7.39 23.70 -27.99
CA CYS A 288 -7.19 23.04 -26.71
C CYS A 288 -7.25 24.03 -25.52
N THR A 289 -7.86 25.21 -25.72
CA THR A 289 -7.87 26.32 -24.76
C THR A 289 -9.00 26.28 -23.71
N ALA A 290 -9.87 25.26 -23.73
CA ALA A 290 -11.08 25.29 -22.89
C ALA A 290 -10.94 24.58 -21.53
N VAL A 291 -9.89 23.77 -21.27
CA VAL A 291 -9.83 22.93 -20.04
C VAL A 291 -8.80 23.41 -19.02
N THR A 292 -7.87 24.30 -19.39
CA THR A 292 -6.76 24.67 -18.46
C THR A 292 -7.01 25.93 -17.61
N LYS A 293 -8.20 26.55 -17.65
CA LYS A 293 -8.50 27.77 -16.86
C LYS A 293 -9.27 27.55 -15.56
N GLY A 294 -9.46 26.32 -15.13
CA GLY A 294 -10.30 26.01 -13.94
C GLY A 294 -9.60 25.49 -12.70
N TYR A 295 -8.33 25.12 -12.74
CA TYR A 295 -7.64 24.59 -11.56
C TYR A 295 -6.18 25.09 -11.50
N CYS A 296 -6.01 26.28 -10.89
CA CYS A 296 -4.81 26.68 -10.17
C CYS A 296 -5.11 26.67 -8.66
#